data_ffd8496c946ef8ecfc101ded08347cde
#
_entry.id   ffd8496c946ef8ecfc101ded08347cde
#
_cell.length_a   1.000
_cell.length_b   1.000
_cell.length_c   1.000
_cell.angle_alpha   90.00
_cell.angle_beta   90.00
_cell.angle_gamma   90.00
#
_symmetry.space_group_name_H-M   'P 1'
#
loop_
_entity.id
_entity.type
_entity.pdbx_description
1 polymer ?
#
loop_
_entity_poly.entity_id
_entity_poly.type
_entity_poly.pdbx_seq_one_letter_code
_entity_poly.pdbx_strand_id
1 'polypeptide(L)'
;MGICALSAYRGDLVLTRAAALENIPMVMSGSSLIRMEEIIKANPHAWFQAYLPGTGDEIVALIERVKIAGFGTLVVTLDASIASNRENNIRAGFSTPLRPSMALAWEGLTHPRWLFGTFLNTIMRHGMPHFENNHARRGAPILSASVLRDFSDRGHLGWHHIRMVRAMWPGKLVIKGILDVRDARLAVETGADGLIVSNHGGRQLDSTVSPLRVLPGIVQACPEVAVMIDSGFRRGTDVLKALAMGAKFVFIGRPFNYAAAVAGESGVRKAISLLREETSRDMAMLGVSSLQDLERDCLLEA
;
A
#
# COMPACT_ATOMS: atom_id res chain seq x y z
N MET A 1 -0.62 -2.85 1.60
CA MET A 1 0.53 -3.78 1.73
C MET A 1 0.23 -5.01 0.91
N GLY A 2 1.24 -5.59 0.24
CA GLY A 2 1.07 -6.86 -0.47
C GLY A 2 1.06 -8.06 0.47
N ILE A 3 0.57 -9.20 -0.01
CA ILE A 3 0.59 -10.52 0.67
C ILE A 3 0.03 -10.55 2.10
N CYS A 4 -0.88 -9.64 2.47
CA CYS A 4 -1.46 -9.59 3.82
C CYS A 4 -2.17 -10.89 4.21
N ALA A 5 -2.66 -11.66 3.24
CA ALA A 5 -3.27 -12.96 3.47
C ALA A 5 -2.30 -14.03 4.03
N LEU A 6 -0.98 -13.80 4.00
CA LEU A 6 -0.01 -14.64 4.71
C LEU A 6 0.16 -14.23 6.18
N SER A 7 -0.11 -12.97 6.53
CA SER A 7 -0.02 -12.49 7.91
C SER A 7 -1.28 -12.83 8.72
N ALA A 8 -2.44 -12.75 8.10
CA ALA A 8 -3.74 -13.06 8.68
C ALA A 8 -4.59 -13.84 7.68
N TYR A 9 -5.47 -14.72 8.16
CA TYR A 9 -6.39 -15.43 7.28
C TYR A 9 -7.24 -14.44 6.47
N ARG A 10 -7.09 -14.48 5.14
CA ARG A 10 -7.71 -13.52 4.20
C ARG A 10 -7.43 -12.06 4.55
N GLY A 11 -6.19 -11.73 4.96
CA GLY A 11 -5.83 -10.45 5.56
C GLY A 11 -6.21 -9.22 4.73
N ASP A 12 -6.07 -9.27 3.40
CA ASP A 12 -6.49 -8.17 2.53
C ASP A 12 -8.01 -7.90 2.65
N LEU A 13 -8.83 -8.95 2.74
CA LEU A 13 -10.28 -8.84 2.91
C LEU A 13 -10.66 -8.35 4.32
N VAL A 14 -9.91 -8.79 5.34
CA VAL A 14 -10.04 -8.32 6.72
C VAL A 14 -9.81 -6.80 6.80
N LEU A 15 -8.71 -6.32 6.21
CA LEU A 15 -8.41 -4.89 6.12
C LEU A 15 -9.50 -4.10 5.37
N THR A 16 -9.97 -4.67 4.27
CA THR A 16 -11.02 -4.06 3.43
C THR A 16 -12.33 -3.86 4.19
N ARG A 17 -12.79 -4.90 4.91
CA ARG A 17 -14.04 -4.85 5.69
C ARG A 17 -13.93 -3.88 6.86
N ALA A 18 -12.80 -3.93 7.60
CA ALA A 18 -12.56 -2.99 8.68
C ALA A 18 -12.55 -1.54 8.20
N ALA A 19 -11.90 -1.25 7.07
CA ALA A 19 -11.88 0.09 6.49
C ALA A 19 -13.29 0.55 6.04
N ALA A 20 -14.09 -0.33 5.45
CA ALA A 20 -15.47 -0.03 5.06
C ALA A 20 -16.33 0.30 6.28
N LEU A 21 -16.25 -0.50 7.35
CA LEU A 21 -17.01 -0.28 8.59
C LEU A 21 -16.62 1.01 9.31
N GLU A 22 -15.34 1.39 9.23
CA GLU A 22 -14.82 2.63 9.86
C GLU A 22 -14.86 3.84 8.92
N ASN A 23 -15.41 3.68 7.71
CA ASN A 23 -15.54 4.73 6.69
C ASN A 23 -14.22 5.44 6.39
N ILE A 24 -13.15 4.68 6.19
CA ILE A 24 -11.83 5.18 5.79
C ILE A 24 -11.41 4.59 4.44
N PRO A 25 -10.65 5.35 3.62
CA PRO A 25 -10.09 4.82 2.37
C PRO A 25 -9.16 3.63 2.61
N MET A 26 -9.21 2.64 1.72
CA MET A 26 -8.33 1.48 1.71
C MET A 26 -7.72 1.31 0.33
N VAL A 27 -6.41 1.11 0.26
CA VAL A 27 -5.69 0.82 -0.98
C VAL A 27 -5.31 -0.65 -0.99
N MET A 28 -5.94 -1.42 -1.89
CA MET A 28 -5.58 -2.81 -2.16
C MET A 28 -4.27 -2.87 -2.95
N SER A 29 -3.37 -3.76 -2.57
CA SER A 29 -2.13 -3.97 -3.33
C SER A 29 -2.34 -4.92 -4.51
N GLY A 30 -1.73 -4.61 -5.65
CA GLY A 30 -1.63 -5.54 -6.79
C GLY A 30 -0.94 -6.85 -6.44
N SER A 31 -0.07 -6.86 -5.42
CA SER A 31 0.56 -8.09 -4.90
C SER A 31 -0.32 -8.84 -3.88
N SER A 32 -1.62 -8.56 -3.82
CA SER A 32 -2.54 -9.31 -2.97
C SER A 32 -2.76 -10.74 -3.47
N LEU A 33 -2.91 -11.65 -2.51
CA LEU A 33 -3.27 -13.06 -2.75
C LEU A 33 -4.79 -13.29 -2.74
N ILE A 34 -5.57 -12.24 -2.62
CA ILE A 34 -7.04 -12.24 -2.73
C ILE A 34 -7.40 -11.52 -4.03
N ARG A 35 -8.36 -12.05 -4.75
CA ARG A 35 -8.80 -11.47 -6.03
C ARG A 35 -9.39 -10.07 -5.82
N MET A 36 -9.07 -9.15 -6.73
CA MET A 36 -9.56 -7.77 -6.68
C MET A 36 -11.10 -7.68 -6.73
N GLU A 37 -11.73 -8.63 -7.40
CA GLU A 37 -13.18 -8.72 -7.52
C GLU A 37 -13.86 -9.03 -6.17
N GLU A 38 -13.19 -9.74 -5.26
CA GLU A 38 -13.69 -9.99 -3.91
C GLU A 38 -13.53 -8.73 -3.01
N ILE A 39 -12.44 -7.99 -3.21
CA ILE A 39 -12.16 -6.77 -2.45
C ILE A 39 -13.17 -5.68 -2.79
N ILE A 40 -13.38 -5.41 -4.08
CA ILE A 40 -14.31 -4.35 -4.51
C ILE A 40 -15.76 -4.69 -4.14
N LYS A 41 -16.12 -5.97 -4.14
CA LYS A 41 -17.43 -6.44 -3.66
C LYS A 41 -17.61 -6.17 -2.15
N ALA A 42 -16.55 -6.29 -1.36
CA ALA A 42 -16.58 -6.06 0.09
C ALA A 42 -16.50 -4.57 0.45
N ASN A 43 -15.87 -3.75 -0.39
CA ASN A 43 -15.78 -2.29 -0.24
C ASN A 43 -15.74 -1.62 -1.62
N PRO A 44 -16.88 -1.13 -2.12
CA PRO A 44 -16.96 -0.46 -3.43
C PRO A 44 -16.12 0.82 -3.53
N HIS A 45 -15.66 1.36 -2.42
CA HIS A 45 -14.79 2.56 -2.36
C HIS A 45 -13.30 2.23 -2.19
N ALA A 46 -12.92 0.96 -2.25
CA ALA A 46 -11.51 0.56 -2.24
C ALA A 46 -10.79 1.09 -3.48
N TRP A 47 -9.51 1.46 -3.32
CA TRP A 47 -8.63 1.84 -4.41
C TRP A 47 -7.77 0.64 -4.82
N PHE A 48 -7.42 0.55 -6.08
CA PHE A 48 -6.51 -0.49 -6.56
C PHE A 48 -5.11 0.07 -6.77
N GLN A 49 -4.10 -0.54 -6.16
CA GLN A 49 -2.70 -0.20 -6.41
C GLN A 49 -2.10 -1.20 -7.39
N ALA A 50 -1.62 -0.68 -8.52
CA ALA A 50 -0.94 -1.44 -9.56
C ALA A 50 0.57 -1.29 -9.47
N TYR A 51 1.26 -2.42 -9.66
CA TYR A 51 2.59 -2.46 -10.23
C TYR A 51 2.40 -2.75 -11.72
N LEU A 52 2.77 -1.81 -12.59
CA LEU A 52 2.58 -2.03 -14.03
C LEU A 52 3.41 -3.23 -14.48
N PRO A 53 2.85 -4.17 -15.26
CA PRO A 53 3.62 -5.26 -15.85
C PRO A 53 4.60 -4.79 -16.93
N GLY A 54 5.47 -5.69 -17.41
CA GLY A 54 6.61 -5.34 -18.23
C GLY A 54 6.29 -4.92 -19.67
N THR A 55 5.14 -5.29 -20.22
CA THR A 55 4.78 -4.96 -21.62
C THR A 55 3.54 -4.09 -21.71
N GLY A 56 3.44 -3.30 -22.80
CA GLY A 56 2.28 -2.44 -23.04
C GLY A 56 0.95 -3.22 -23.08
N ASP A 57 0.92 -4.36 -23.76
CA ASP A 57 -0.28 -5.19 -23.85
C ASP A 57 -0.72 -5.75 -22.49
N GLU A 58 0.23 -6.13 -21.65
CA GLU A 58 -0.07 -6.59 -20.29
C GLU A 58 -0.58 -5.46 -19.41
N ILE A 59 -0.05 -4.24 -19.59
CA ILE A 59 -0.55 -3.03 -18.91
C ILE A 59 -2.01 -2.79 -19.32
N VAL A 60 -2.29 -2.77 -20.63
CA VAL A 60 -3.65 -2.61 -21.17
C VAL A 60 -4.60 -3.64 -20.56
N ALA A 61 -4.23 -4.92 -20.61
CA ALA A 61 -5.06 -6.00 -20.09
C ALA A 61 -5.32 -5.88 -18.56
N LEU A 62 -4.31 -5.46 -17.78
CA LEU A 62 -4.49 -5.25 -16.34
C LEU A 62 -5.43 -4.08 -16.06
N ILE A 63 -5.23 -2.94 -16.72
CA ILE A 63 -6.06 -1.73 -16.52
C ILE A 63 -7.51 -2.00 -16.89
N GLU A 64 -7.77 -2.70 -17.99
CA GLU A 64 -9.14 -3.10 -18.37
C GLU A 64 -9.77 -4.04 -17.32
N ARG A 65 -9.02 -5.00 -16.77
CA ARG A 65 -9.52 -5.85 -15.69
C ARG A 65 -9.90 -5.03 -14.44
N VAL A 66 -9.05 -4.07 -14.03
CA VAL A 66 -9.31 -3.19 -12.87
C VAL A 66 -10.57 -2.34 -13.11
N LYS A 67 -10.75 -1.83 -14.32
CA LYS A 67 -11.92 -1.05 -14.74
C LYS A 67 -13.20 -1.91 -14.72
N ILE A 68 -13.15 -3.11 -15.30
CA ILE A 68 -14.27 -4.05 -15.30
C ILE A 68 -14.64 -4.48 -13.86
N ALA A 69 -13.65 -4.64 -12.97
CA ALA A 69 -13.90 -4.94 -11.57
C ALA A 69 -14.64 -3.83 -10.82
N GLY A 70 -14.64 -2.58 -11.34
CA GLY A 70 -15.41 -1.46 -10.80
C GLY A 70 -14.65 -0.54 -9.84
N PHE A 71 -13.32 -0.54 -9.86
CA PHE A 71 -12.53 0.42 -9.07
C PHE A 71 -12.66 1.83 -9.63
N GLY A 72 -12.89 2.83 -8.76
CA GLY A 72 -12.96 4.25 -9.14
C GLY A 72 -11.60 4.96 -9.07
N THR A 73 -10.65 4.42 -8.32
CA THR A 73 -9.31 5.02 -8.14
C THR A 73 -8.22 3.98 -8.39
N LEU A 74 -7.30 4.34 -9.28
CA LEU A 74 -6.10 3.57 -9.60
C LEU A 74 -4.87 4.27 -8.99
N VAL A 75 -4.08 3.53 -8.22
CA VAL A 75 -2.79 3.99 -7.67
C VAL A 75 -1.67 3.29 -8.41
N VAL A 76 -0.86 4.01 -9.18
CA VAL A 76 0.32 3.44 -9.84
C VAL A 76 1.56 3.69 -9.01
N THR A 77 2.30 2.63 -8.68
CA THR A 77 3.51 2.68 -7.85
C THR A 77 4.76 2.69 -8.71
N LEU A 78 5.62 3.71 -8.54
CA LEU A 78 6.82 3.93 -9.34
C LEU A 78 8.12 3.53 -8.62
N ASP A 79 8.14 3.48 -7.30
CA ASP A 79 9.33 3.24 -6.48
C ASP A 79 9.73 1.75 -6.34
N ALA A 80 9.15 0.86 -7.14
CA ALA A 80 9.38 -0.58 -7.10
C ALA A 80 9.65 -1.16 -8.50
N SER A 81 10.52 -0.49 -9.28
CA SER A 81 10.90 -0.90 -10.64
C SER A 81 11.74 -2.16 -10.68
N ILE A 82 12.52 -2.41 -9.64
CA ILE A 82 13.38 -3.60 -9.49
C ILE A 82 13.18 -4.24 -8.12
N ALA A 83 13.56 -5.50 -7.97
CA ALA A 83 13.54 -6.20 -6.69
C ALA A 83 14.56 -5.59 -5.73
N SER A 84 14.10 -5.17 -4.55
CA SER A 84 14.96 -4.59 -3.50
C SER A 84 15.67 -5.66 -2.69
N ASN A 85 16.87 -5.33 -2.18
CA ASN A 85 17.63 -6.18 -1.27
C ASN A 85 17.07 -6.05 0.17
N ARG A 86 16.11 -6.90 0.53
CA ARG A 86 15.46 -6.89 1.86
C ARG A 86 16.18 -7.82 2.82
N GLU A 87 17.37 -7.42 3.28
CA GLU A 87 18.23 -8.23 4.12
C GLU A 87 17.53 -8.78 5.38
N ASN A 88 16.70 -7.97 6.04
CA ASN A 88 15.94 -8.42 7.21
C ASN A 88 14.97 -9.57 6.88
N ASN A 89 14.35 -9.56 5.71
CA ASN A 89 13.52 -10.67 5.28
C ASN A 89 14.35 -11.92 5.02
N ILE A 90 15.52 -11.76 4.38
CA ILE A 90 16.45 -12.87 4.10
C ILE A 90 16.95 -13.48 5.40
N ARG A 91 17.37 -12.67 6.38
CA ARG A 91 17.80 -13.12 7.71
C ARG A 91 16.69 -13.85 8.47
N ALA A 92 15.44 -13.42 8.31
CA ALA A 92 14.27 -14.09 8.89
C ALA A 92 13.81 -15.33 8.10
N GLY A 93 14.56 -15.76 7.07
CA GLY A 93 14.20 -16.91 6.24
C GLY A 93 12.99 -16.67 5.30
N PHE A 94 12.48 -15.42 5.23
CA PHE A 94 11.37 -15.06 4.36
C PHE A 94 11.88 -14.46 3.06
N SER A 95 11.57 -15.10 1.94
CA SER A 95 11.96 -14.64 0.60
C SER A 95 10.75 -14.62 -0.34
N THR A 96 10.90 -13.92 -1.46
CA THR A 96 9.97 -14.03 -2.60
C THR A 96 10.79 -14.52 -3.80
N PRO A 97 10.53 -15.72 -4.35
CA PRO A 97 9.52 -16.69 -3.94
C PRO A 97 9.77 -17.26 -2.55
N LEU A 98 8.70 -17.68 -1.89
CA LEU A 98 8.81 -18.35 -0.59
C LEU A 98 9.50 -19.70 -0.77
N ARG A 99 10.64 -19.89 -0.12
CA ARG A 99 11.40 -21.15 -0.18
C ARG A 99 11.15 -21.94 1.10
N PRO A 100 10.55 -23.13 1.01
CA PRO A 100 10.43 -24.01 2.18
C PRO A 100 11.81 -24.28 2.79
N SER A 101 11.89 -24.16 4.12
CA SER A 101 13.12 -24.44 4.89
C SER A 101 12.77 -24.98 6.25
N MET A 102 13.72 -25.68 6.90
CA MET A 102 13.52 -26.18 8.27
C MET A 102 13.29 -25.03 9.26
N ALA A 103 13.91 -23.87 9.03
CA ALA A 103 13.68 -22.68 9.86
C ALA A 103 12.22 -22.19 9.76
N LEU A 104 11.69 -22.07 8.54
CA LEU A 104 10.28 -21.69 8.34
C LEU A 104 9.31 -22.72 8.88
N ALA A 105 9.64 -24.01 8.79
CA ALA A 105 8.83 -25.08 9.40
C ALA A 105 8.81 -24.95 10.93
N TRP A 106 9.96 -24.71 11.53
CA TRP A 106 10.08 -24.48 12.98
C TRP A 106 9.31 -23.24 13.43
N GLU A 107 9.46 -22.12 12.72
CA GLU A 107 8.68 -20.89 12.97
C GLU A 107 7.17 -21.15 12.88
N GLY A 108 6.73 -21.90 11.87
CA GLY A 108 5.32 -22.31 11.77
C GLY A 108 4.85 -23.13 12.99
N LEU A 109 5.63 -24.11 13.42
CA LEU A 109 5.29 -24.98 14.56
C LEU A 109 5.26 -24.21 15.89
N THR A 110 6.14 -23.24 16.07
CA THR A 110 6.19 -22.41 17.29
C THR A 110 5.10 -21.32 17.33
N HIS A 111 4.39 -21.12 16.21
CA HIS A 111 3.29 -20.16 16.11
C HIS A 111 1.96 -20.84 15.74
N PRO A 112 1.39 -21.72 16.61
CA PRO A 112 0.26 -22.57 16.28
C PRO A 112 -1.01 -21.79 15.87
N ARG A 113 -1.24 -20.61 16.43
CA ARG A 113 -2.37 -19.75 16.02
C ARG A 113 -2.27 -19.36 14.54
N TRP A 114 -1.07 -18.98 14.06
CA TRP A 114 -0.85 -18.69 12.65
C TRP A 114 -0.92 -19.95 11.80
N LEU A 115 -0.28 -21.03 12.24
CA LEU A 115 -0.23 -22.32 11.51
C LEU A 115 -1.62 -22.84 11.23
N PHE A 116 -2.46 -22.98 12.26
CA PHE A 116 -3.82 -23.52 12.11
C PHE A 116 -4.82 -22.45 11.63
N GLY A 117 -4.79 -21.24 12.20
CA GLY A 117 -5.74 -20.19 11.92
C GLY A 117 -5.56 -19.53 10.55
N THR A 118 -4.33 -19.41 10.07
CA THR A 118 -4.04 -18.73 8.80
C THR A 118 -3.56 -19.71 7.73
N PHE A 119 -2.43 -20.37 7.93
CA PHE A 119 -1.77 -21.15 6.87
C PHE A 119 -2.59 -22.38 6.47
N LEU A 120 -2.81 -23.33 7.39
CA LEU A 120 -3.55 -24.56 7.09
C LEU A 120 -5.01 -24.27 6.70
N ASN A 121 -5.64 -23.30 7.36
CA ASN A 121 -7.00 -22.89 7.00
C ASN A 121 -7.07 -22.33 5.57
N THR A 122 -6.06 -21.56 5.14
CA THR A 122 -5.97 -21.07 3.76
C THR A 122 -5.80 -22.23 2.78
N ILE A 123 -4.83 -23.12 3.02
CA ILE A 123 -4.57 -24.27 2.14
C ILE A 123 -5.80 -25.16 2.00
N MET A 124 -6.46 -25.49 3.12
CA MET A 124 -7.63 -26.40 3.10
C MET A 124 -8.85 -25.79 2.39
N ARG A 125 -9.07 -24.49 2.52
CA ARG A 125 -10.29 -23.84 2.00
C ARG A 125 -10.11 -23.18 0.63
N HIS A 126 -8.90 -22.75 0.30
CA HIS A 126 -8.63 -21.95 -0.91
C HIS A 126 -7.50 -22.51 -1.77
N GLY A 127 -6.82 -23.57 -1.31
CA GLY A 127 -5.66 -24.13 -1.98
C GLY A 127 -4.41 -23.26 -1.84
N MET A 128 -3.42 -23.52 -2.71
CA MET A 128 -2.17 -22.77 -2.72
C MET A 128 -2.41 -21.31 -3.07
N PRO A 129 -1.94 -20.34 -2.26
CA PRO A 129 -2.05 -18.92 -2.56
C PRO A 129 -1.26 -18.54 -3.82
N HIS A 130 -1.85 -17.68 -4.64
CA HIS A 130 -1.26 -17.13 -5.87
C HIS A 130 -1.26 -15.60 -5.81
N PHE A 131 -0.38 -14.99 -6.60
CA PHE A 131 -0.48 -13.55 -6.88
C PHE A 131 -1.64 -13.31 -7.84
N GLU A 132 -2.77 -12.87 -7.29
CA GLU A 132 -4.05 -12.83 -8.02
C GLU A 132 -4.21 -11.59 -8.92
N ASN A 133 -3.37 -10.54 -8.74
CA ASN A 133 -3.68 -9.21 -9.29
C ASN A 133 -2.50 -8.49 -9.97
N ASN A 134 -1.35 -9.14 -10.13
CA ASN A 134 -0.20 -8.54 -10.83
C ASN A 134 -0.40 -8.43 -12.34
N HIS A 135 -1.28 -9.25 -12.90
CA HIS A 135 -1.61 -9.34 -14.32
C HIS A 135 -3.13 -9.46 -14.51
N ALA A 136 -3.58 -9.39 -15.75
CA ALA A 136 -4.98 -9.63 -16.09
C ALA A 136 -5.43 -11.07 -15.80
N ARG A 137 -4.48 -12.01 -15.75
CA ARG A 137 -4.71 -13.42 -15.40
C ARG A 137 -4.15 -13.71 -14.00
N ARG A 138 -4.59 -14.82 -13.43
CA ARG A 138 -4.04 -15.36 -12.20
C ARG A 138 -2.53 -15.58 -12.35
N GLY A 139 -1.76 -15.00 -11.46
CA GLY A 139 -0.31 -15.13 -11.45
C GLY A 139 0.19 -16.42 -10.82
N ALA A 140 1.49 -16.52 -10.67
CA ALA A 140 2.16 -17.71 -10.14
C ALA A 140 1.83 -17.95 -8.66
N PRO A 141 1.86 -19.23 -8.21
CA PRO A 141 1.78 -19.55 -6.80
C PRO A 141 3.00 -18.98 -6.05
N ILE A 142 2.81 -18.67 -4.76
CA ILE A 142 3.83 -18.00 -3.92
C ILE A 142 5.15 -18.76 -3.80
N LEU A 143 5.15 -20.07 -4.08
CA LEU A 143 6.32 -20.95 -4.06
C LEU A 143 7.06 -21.03 -5.42
N SER A 144 6.49 -20.46 -6.48
CA SER A 144 7.05 -20.57 -7.82
C SER A 144 8.25 -19.65 -8.02
N ALA A 145 9.33 -20.16 -8.61
CA ALA A 145 10.49 -19.36 -8.99
C ALA A 145 10.15 -18.29 -10.06
N SER A 146 9.09 -18.47 -10.84
CA SER A 146 8.64 -17.49 -11.84
C SER A 146 8.16 -16.16 -11.24
N VAL A 147 7.80 -16.14 -9.94
CA VAL A 147 7.41 -14.92 -9.21
C VAL A 147 8.49 -13.83 -9.30
N LEU A 148 9.78 -14.19 -9.30
CA LEU A 148 10.85 -13.20 -9.43
C LEU A 148 10.81 -12.46 -10.77
N ARG A 149 10.47 -13.13 -11.86
CA ARG A 149 10.33 -12.55 -13.19
C ARG A 149 9.23 -11.49 -13.21
N ASP A 150 8.10 -11.79 -12.58
CA ASP A 150 6.94 -10.91 -12.52
C ASP A 150 7.21 -9.60 -11.76
N PHE A 151 8.24 -9.57 -10.90
CA PHE A 151 8.59 -8.41 -10.08
C PHE A 151 9.87 -7.67 -10.51
N SER A 152 10.70 -8.26 -11.38
CA SER A 152 12.05 -7.74 -11.63
C SER A 152 12.23 -7.01 -12.97
N ASP A 153 11.28 -7.12 -13.89
CA ASP A 153 11.44 -6.60 -15.26
C ASP A 153 10.60 -5.35 -15.52
N ARG A 154 10.80 -4.32 -14.69
CA ARG A 154 10.06 -3.05 -14.77
C ARG A 154 10.97 -1.84 -14.93
N GLY A 155 12.28 -2.05 -15.04
CA GLY A 155 13.28 -0.98 -15.12
C GLY A 155 13.16 -0.10 -16.37
N HIS A 156 12.49 -0.57 -17.40
CA HIS A 156 12.23 0.16 -18.65
C HIS A 156 10.96 1.03 -18.61
N LEU A 157 10.14 0.91 -17.54
CA LEU A 157 8.91 1.71 -17.42
C LEU A 157 9.25 3.18 -17.19
N GLY A 158 8.58 4.05 -17.93
CA GLY A 158 8.77 5.49 -17.85
C GLY A 158 7.45 6.26 -17.95
N TRP A 159 7.52 7.57 -17.94
CA TRP A 159 6.36 8.47 -17.94
C TRP A 159 5.42 8.28 -19.14
N HIS A 160 5.91 7.77 -20.28
CA HIS A 160 5.06 7.45 -21.42
C HIS A 160 4.05 6.33 -21.12
N HIS A 161 4.42 5.35 -20.27
CA HIS A 161 3.51 4.31 -19.80
C HIS A 161 2.42 4.90 -18.88
N ILE A 162 2.77 5.92 -18.06
CA ILE A 162 1.78 6.60 -17.21
C ILE A 162 0.78 7.38 -18.07
N ARG A 163 1.26 8.05 -19.14
CA ARG A 163 0.37 8.71 -20.12
C ARG A 163 -0.57 7.72 -20.81
N MET A 164 -0.06 6.54 -21.16
CA MET A 164 -0.87 5.45 -21.72
C MET A 164 -1.95 4.99 -20.73
N VAL A 165 -1.57 4.77 -19.48
CA VAL A 165 -2.53 4.41 -18.41
C VAL A 165 -3.57 5.52 -18.25
N ARG A 166 -3.16 6.79 -18.19
CA ARG A 166 -4.11 7.92 -18.07
C ARG A 166 -5.12 7.97 -19.22
N ALA A 167 -4.67 7.75 -20.44
CA ALA A 167 -5.54 7.75 -21.62
C ALA A 167 -6.64 6.68 -21.57
N MET A 168 -6.37 5.57 -20.89
CA MET A 168 -7.30 4.43 -20.77
C MET A 168 -8.16 4.47 -19.50
N TRP A 169 -7.67 5.13 -18.44
CA TRP A 169 -8.29 5.11 -17.13
C TRP A 169 -9.22 6.30 -16.93
N PRO A 170 -10.56 6.10 -16.87
CA PRO A 170 -11.51 7.22 -16.75
C PRO A 170 -11.65 7.74 -15.31
N GLY A 171 -11.24 6.96 -14.32
CA GLY A 171 -11.37 7.30 -12.89
C GLY A 171 -10.20 8.15 -12.38
N LYS A 172 -10.08 8.24 -11.05
CA LYS A 172 -8.97 8.95 -10.40
C LYS A 172 -7.67 8.18 -10.55
N LEU A 173 -6.61 8.87 -11.00
CA LEU A 173 -5.26 8.35 -11.11
C LEU A 173 -4.37 8.97 -10.05
N VAL A 174 -3.78 8.14 -9.21
CA VAL A 174 -2.86 8.55 -8.15
C VAL A 174 -1.48 7.95 -8.41
N ILE A 175 -0.44 8.76 -8.32
CA ILE A 175 0.95 8.30 -8.49
C ILE A 175 1.61 8.19 -7.12
N LYS A 176 2.16 7.00 -6.84
CA LYS A 176 2.80 6.66 -5.56
C LYS A 176 4.30 6.41 -5.73
N GLY A 177 5.09 6.80 -4.71
CA GLY A 177 6.55 6.58 -4.71
C GLY A 177 7.32 7.85 -5.10
N ILE A 178 6.69 9.01 -4.98
CA ILE A 178 7.27 10.30 -5.32
C ILE A 178 8.06 10.85 -4.12
N LEU A 179 9.31 11.25 -4.36
CA LEU A 179 10.20 11.88 -3.37
C LEU A 179 10.93 13.11 -3.90
N ASP A 180 10.80 13.43 -5.20
CA ASP A 180 11.42 14.57 -5.86
C ASP A 180 10.34 15.48 -6.45
N VAL A 181 10.54 16.81 -6.32
CA VAL A 181 9.61 17.83 -6.83
C VAL A 181 9.46 17.76 -8.35
N ARG A 182 10.53 17.40 -9.09
CA ARG A 182 10.49 17.28 -10.56
C ARG A 182 9.61 16.11 -10.97
N ASP A 183 9.72 14.97 -10.28
CA ASP A 183 8.86 13.82 -10.54
C ASP A 183 7.40 14.11 -10.14
N ALA A 184 7.18 14.87 -9.07
CA ALA A 184 5.85 15.32 -8.68
C ALA A 184 5.17 16.15 -9.78
N ARG A 185 5.88 17.13 -10.35
CA ARG A 185 5.40 17.93 -11.47
C ARG A 185 5.14 17.10 -12.73
N LEU A 186 6.07 16.20 -13.08
CA LEU A 186 5.86 15.27 -14.20
C LEU A 186 4.65 14.37 -14.00
N ALA A 187 4.38 13.91 -12.79
CA ALA A 187 3.19 13.13 -12.49
C ALA A 187 1.90 13.95 -12.74
N VAL A 188 1.87 15.21 -12.32
CA VAL A 188 0.75 16.12 -12.57
C VAL A 188 0.59 16.40 -14.06
N GLU A 189 1.68 16.69 -14.79
CA GLU A 189 1.69 16.90 -16.23
C GLU A 189 1.18 15.65 -17.02
N THR A 190 1.36 14.46 -16.47
CA THR A 190 0.81 13.24 -17.06
C THR A 190 -0.67 13.00 -16.72
N GLY A 191 -1.31 13.90 -15.99
CA GLY A 191 -2.74 13.86 -15.65
C GLY A 191 -3.06 13.09 -14.37
N ALA A 192 -2.13 13.04 -13.41
CA ALA A 192 -2.42 12.51 -12.09
C ALA A 192 -3.42 13.40 -11.33
N ASP A 193 -4.41 12.80 -10.69
CA ASP A 193 -5.38 13.47 -9.82
C ASP A 193 -4.86 13.61 -8.36
N GLY A 194 -3.81 12.89 -8.02
CA GLY A 194 -3.19 12.94 -6.69
C GLY A 194 -1.84 12.25 -6.64
N LEU A 195 -1.08 12.56 -5.58
CA LEU A 195 0.25 12.04 -5.34
C LEU A 195 0.32 11.38 -3.97
N ILE A 196 1.07 10.29 -3.84
CA ILE A 196 1.46 9.72 -2.54
C ILE A 196 2.97 9.83 -2.40
N VAL A 197 3.42 10.74 -1.55
CA VAL A 197 4.82 10.90 -1.16
C VAL A 197 5.21 9.68 -0.33
N SER A 198 6.20 8.91 -0.80
CA SER A 198 6.47 7.57 -0.26
C SER A 198 7.89 7.13 -0.53
N ASN A 199 8.53 6.50 0.46
CA ASN A 199 9.76 5.72 0.28
C ASN A 199 9.49 4.20 0.44
N HIS A 200 8.24 3.77 0.18
CA HIS A 200 7.82 2.37 0.32
C HIS A 200 8.01 1.79 1.74
N GLY A 201 7.96 2.65 2.75
CA GLY A 201 8.21 2.27 4.15
C GLY A 201 9.67 1.91 4.44
N GLY A 202 10.62 2.50 3.71
CA GLY A 202 12.06 2.26 3.81
C GLY A 202 12.47 0.86 3.31
N ARG A 203 11.74 0.29 2.35
CA ARG A 203 11.89 -1.12 1.93
C ARG A 203 12.46 -1.30 0.53
N GLN A 204 12.73 -0.23 -0.21
CA GLN A 204 13.22 -0.28 -1.59
C GLN A 204 14.67 0.16 -1.68
N LEU A 205 14.94 1.44 -1.71
CA LEU A 205 16.29 1.99 -1.72
C LEU A 205 16.72 2.31 -0.29
N ASP A 206 17.87 1.79 0.13
CA ASP A 206 18.46 2.14 1.42
C ASP A 206 18.95 3.60 1.44
N SER A 207 18.97 4.22 2.61
CA SER A 207 19.40 5.61 2.82
C SER A 207 18.58 6.65 2.03
N THR A 208 17.41 6.29 1.53
CA THR A 208 16.52 7.25 0.87
C THR A 208 15.92 8.24 1.87
N VAL A 209 15.62 9.45 1.38
CA VAL A 209 15.07 10.52 2.21
C VAL A 209 13.73 10.14 2.85
N SER A 210 13.48 10.65 4.07
CA SER A 210 12.17 10.54 4.71
C SER A 210 11.11 11.31 3.92
N PRO A 211 9.93 10.72 3.64
CA PRO A 211 8.84 11.41 2.97
C PRO A 211 8.43 12.73 3.63
N LEU A 212 8.45 12.82 4.95
CA LEU A 212 8.14 14.06 5.69
C LEU A 212 9.08 15.21 5.33
N ARG A 213 10.38 14.94 5.05
CA ARG A 213 11.34 16.01 4.71
C ARG A 213 11.07 16.65 3.36
N VAL A 214 10.55 15.91 2.41
CA VAL A 214 10.28 16.40 1.04
C VAL A 214 8.83 16.82 0.84
N LEU A 215 7.94 16.45 1.75
CA LEU A 215 6.51 16.75 1.66
C LEU A 215 6.20 18.22 1.44
N PRO A 216 6.73 19.19 2.23
CA PRO A 216 6.38 20.60 2.06
C PRO A 216 6.75 21.15 0.67
N GLY A 217 7.91 20.74 0.14
CA GLY A 217 8.34 21.16 -1.20
C GLY A 217 7.45 20.60 -2.30
N ILE A 218 6.97 19.37 -2.16
CA ILE A 218 6.05 18.74 -3.12
C ILE A 218 4.67 19.39 -3.04
N VAL A 219 4.15 19.64 -1.83
CA VAL A 219 2.87 20.35 -1.62
C VAL A 219 2.90 21.74 -2.27
N GLN A 220 3.98 22.49 -2.05
CA GLN A 220 4.15 23.82 -2.64
C GLN A 220 4.23 23.77 -4.18
N ALA A 221 4.87 22.73 -4.73
CA ALA A 221 5.09 22.60 -6.17
C ALA A 221 3.86 22.10 -6.95
N CYS A 222 2.91 21.43 -6.28
CA CYS A 222 1.75 20.79 -6.91
C CYS A 222 0.44 21.13 -6.15
N PRO A 223 0.07 22.42 -6.04
CA PRO A 223 -1.11 22.86 -5.27
C PRO A 223 -2.45 22.43 -5.89
N GLU A 224 -2.45 22.07 -7.17
CA GLU A 224 -3.64 21.68 -7.94
C GLU A 224 -4.12 20.26 -7.69
N VAL A 225 -3.29 19.41 -7.06
CA VAL A 225 -3.63 17.99 -6.78
C VAL A 225 -3.54 17.66 -5.30
N ALA A 226 -4.25 16.61 -4.89
CA ALA A 226 -4.17 16.11 -3.53
C ALA A 226 -2.80 15.43 -3.29
N VAL A 227 -1.95 16.06 -2.46
CA VAL A 227 -0.69 15.44 -2.00
C VAL A 227 -0.96 14.67 -0.72
N MET A 228 -0.76 13.37 -0.77
CA MET A 228 -0.93 12.42 0.33
C MET A 228 0.43 11.83 0.69
N ILE A 229 0.51 11.14 1.82
CA ILE A 229 1.78 10.57 2.30
C ILE A 229 1.58 9.20 2.93
N ASP A 230 2.60 8.35 2.83
CA ASP A 230 2.75 7.15 3.64
C ASP A 230 4.20 7.02 4.17
N SER A 231 4.52 5.90 4.75
CA SER A 231 5.81 5.52 5.29
C SER A 231 6.10 5.99 6.73
N GLY A 232 6.13 5.02 7.62
CA GLY A 232 6.60 5.21 8.99
C GLY A 232 5.56 5.64 10.01
N PHE A 233 4.37 6.03 9.62
CA PHE A 233 3.30 6.51 10.50
C PHE A 233 2.79 5.42 11.46
N ARG A 234 2.73 5.74 12.77
CA ARG A 234 2.34 4.81 13.83
C ARG A 234 1.49 5.44 14.93
N ARG A 235 1.57 6.75 15.13
CA ARG A 235 0.95 7.50 16.22
C ARG A 235 0.10 8.65 15.69
N GLY A 236 -0.83 9.16 16.54
CA GLY A 236 -1.62 10.34 16.22
C GLY A 236 -0.76 11.57 15.91
N THR A 237 0.30 11.79 16.67
CA THR A 237 1.27 12.87 16.44
C THR A 237 1.97 12.79 15.08
N ASP A 238 2.24 11.57 14.56
CA ASP A 238 2.82 11.43 13.23
C ASP A 238 1.84 11.92 12.15
N VAL A 239 0.55 11.58 12.33
CA VAL A 239 -0.52 12.01 11.41
C VAL A 239 -0.65 13.53 11.42
N LEU A 240 -0.73 14.14 12.62
CA LEU A 240 -0.87 15.60 12.75
C LEU A 240 0.33 16.35 12.14
N LYS A 241 1.56 15.88 12.35
CA LYS A 241 2.75 16.46 11.72
C LYS A 241 2.65 16.49 10.20
N ALA A 242 2.23 15.38 9.59
CA ALA A 242 2.08 15.33 8.13
C ALA A 242 0.97 16.27 7.63
N LEU A 243 -0.15 16.34 8.33
CA LEU A 243 -1.24 17.24 7.97
C LEU A 243 -0.82 18.71 8.12
N ALA A 244 -0.14 19.09 9.21
CA ALA A 244 0.41 20.43 9.42
C ALA A 244 1.44 20.80 8.33
N MET A 245 2.16 19.84 7.76
CA MET A 245 3.06 20.02 6.63
C MET A 245 2.34 20.10 5.26
N GLY A 246 1.01 20.02 5.24
CA GLY A 246 0.17 20.20 4.04
C GLY A 246 -0.31 18.91 3.38
N ALA A 247 -0.04 17.72 3.92
CA ALA A 247 -0.63 16.50 3.42
C ALA A 247 -2.16 16.54 3.52
N LYS A 248 -2.85 16.06 2.50
CA LYS A 248 -4.32 15.94 2.52
C LYS A 248 -4.81 14.62 3.14
N PHE A 249 -3.95 13.61 3.17
CA PHE A 249 -4.26 12.31 3.76
C PHE A 249 -2.98 11.54 4.12
N VAL A 250 -3.07 10.66 5.14
CA VAL A 250 -1.97 9.82 5.62
C VAL A 250 -2.36 8.36 5.51
N PHE A 251 -1.58 7.57 4.78
CA PHE A 251 -1.77 6.12 4.67
C PHE A 251 -0.90 5.36 5.67
N ILE A 252 -1.46 4.34 6.28
CA ILE A 252 -0.82 3.51 7.29
C ILE A 252 -0.84 2.04 6.85
N GLY A 253 0.31 1.39 6.90
CA GLY A 253 0.46 0.00 6.44
C GLY A 253 0.63 -1.00 7.59
N ARG A 254 1.89 -1.16 8.05
CA ARG A 254 2.28 -2.20 9.02
C ARG A 254 1.47 -2.26 10.31
N PRO A 255 1.12 -1.16 10.99
CA PRO A 255 0.29 -1.21 12.19
C PRO A 255 -1.02 -1.94 11.99
N PHE A 256 -1.74 -1.67 10.90
CA PHE A 256 -3.00 -2.33 10.61
C PHE A 256 -2.83 -3.79 10.19
N ASN A 257 -1.73 -4.12 9.48
CA ASN A 257 -1.43 -5.51 9.15
C ASN A 257 -1.09 -6.34 10.40
N TYR A 258 -0.36 -5.77 11.36
CA TYR A 258 -0.10 -6.42 12.65
C TYR A 258 -1.39 -6.62 13.45
N ALA A 259 -2.26 -5.61 13.47
CA ALA A 259 -3.56 -5.70 14.12
C ALA A 259 -4.42 -6.81 13.49
N ALA A 260 -4.40 -6.94 12.16
CA ALA A 260 -5.07 -8.03 11.44
C ALA A 260 -4.49 -9.41 11.83
N ALA A 261 -3.17 -9.54 11.97
CA ALA A 261 -2.53 -10.78 12.38
C ALA A 261 -2.88 -11.17 13.83
N VAL A 262 -3.03 -10.19 14.73
CA VAL A 262 -3.34 -10.43 16.15
C VAL A 262 -4.81 -10.81 16.37
N ALA A 263 -5.75 -10.07 15.75
CA ALA A 263 -7.18 -10.22 16.07
C ALA A 263 -8.12 -10.02 14.85
N GLY A 264 -7.63 -10.22 13.64
CA GLY A 264 -8.47 -10.11 12.43
C GLY A 264 -9.12 -8.72 12.29
N GLU A 265 -10.37 -8.70 11.85
CA GLU A 265 -11.13 -7.47 11.61
C GLU A 265 -11.31 -6.62 12.87
N SER A 266 -11.60 -7.24 14.01
CA SER A 266 -11.74 -6.52 15.29
C SER A 266 -10.44 -5.87 15.74
N GLY A 267 -9.30 -6.52 15.49
CA GLY A 267 -7.97 -5.96 15.73
C GLY A 267 -7.71 -4.71 14.89
N VAL A 268 -8.02 -4.75 13.60
CA VAL A 268 -7.86 -3.59 12.70
C VAL A 268 -8.76 -2.43 13.14
N ARG A 269 -10.02 -2.70 13.44
CA ARG A 269 -10.96 -1.67 13.95
C ARG A 269 -10.47 -1.05 15.25
N LYS A 270 -9.95 -1.87 16.18
CA LYS A 270 -9.37 -1.36 17.43
C LYS A 270 -8.15 -0.48 17.16
N ALA A 271 -7.27 -0.86 16.23
CA ALA A 271 -6.11 -0.04 15.86
C ALA A 271 -6.52 1.30 15.22
N ILE A 272 -7.58 1.32 14.40
CA ILE A 272 -8.16 2.56 13.85
C ILE A 272 -8.71 3.42 14.96
N SER A 273 -9.49 2.86 15.91
CA SER A 273 -10.03 3.58 17.07
C SER A 273 -8.91 4.20 17.91
N LEU A 274 -7.86 3.44 18.24
CA LEU A 274 -6.72 3.95 19.00
C LEU A 274 -6.04 5.13 18.31
N LEU A 275 -5.80 5.03 17.01
CA LEU A 275 -5.18 6.11 16.26
C LEU A 275 -6.08 7.37 16.21
N ARG A 276 -7.38 7.18 16.03
CA ARG A 276 -8.38 8.27 16.07
C ARG A 276 -8.40 8.94 17.43
N GLU A 277 -8.42 8.16 18.51
CA GLU A 277 -8.40 8.66 19.88
C GLU A 277 -7.10 9.44 20.20
N GLU A 278 -5.94 8.93 19.76
CA GLU A 278 -4.65 9.64 19.89
C GLU A 278 -4.69 10.96 19.13
N THR A 279 -5.05 10.94 17.85
CA THR A 279 -5.13 12.15 17.02
C THR A 279 -6.05 13.20 17.66
N SER A 280 -7.24 12.80 18.12
CA SER A 280 -8.19 13.70 18.75
C SER A 280 -7.66 14.31 20.07
N ARG A 281 -6.98 13.49 20.87
CA ARG A 281 -6.36 13.95 22.14
C ARG A 281 -5.21 14.90 21.89
N ASP A 282 -4.36 14.58 20.91
CA ASP A 282 -3.21 15.41 20.55
C ASP A 282 -3.66 16.77 19.99
N MET A 283 -4.73 16.80 19.18
CA MET A 283 -5.38 18.05 18.74
C MET A 283 -5.87 18.89 19.92
N ALA A 284 -6.55 18.27 20.88
CA ALA A 284 -7.03 18.98 22.06
C ALA A 284 -5.87 19.58 22.89
N MET A 285 -4.74 18.86 23.01
CA MET A 285 -3.53 19.35 23.68
C MET A 285 -2.86 20.51 22.95
N LEU A 286 -2.98 20.55 21.63
CA LEU A 286 -2.50 21.67 20.79
C LEU A 286 -3.47 22.87 20.77
N GLY A 287 -4.65 22.74 21.37
CA GLY A 287 -5.69 23.77 21.30
C GLY A 287 -6.37 23.86 19.92
N VAL A 288 -6.27 22.81 19.11
CA VAL A 288 -6.83 22.75 17.75
C VAL A 288 -8.13 21.97 17.78
N SER A 289 -9.23 22.59 17.33
CA SER A 289 -10.57 21.99 17.33
C SER A 289 -10.94 21.29 16.03
N SER A 290 -10.26 21.62 14.93
CA SER A 290 -10.49 21.06 13.60
C SER A 290 -9.17 20.79 12.89
N LEU A 291 -9.12 19.75 12.05
CA LEU A 291 -7.95 19.48 11.20
C LEU A 291 -7.66 20.59 10.20
N GLN A 292 -8.65 21.41 9.85
CA GLN A 292 -8.50 22.59 9.00
C GLN A 292 -7.72 23.72 9.69
N ASP A 293 -7.77 23.76 11.04
CA ASP A 293 -7.09 24.78 11.86
C ASP A 293 -5.64 24.38 12.21
N LEU A 294 -5.21 23.22 11.73
CA LEU A 294 -3.86 22.72 11.97
C LEU A 294 -2.87 23.39 11.01
N GLU A 295 -2.04 24.26 11.56
CA GLU A 295 -1.05 25.03 10.78
C GLU A 295 0.39 24.56 11.04
N ARG A 296 1.29 24.96 10.14
CA ARG A 296 2.71 24.58 10.21
C ARG A 296 3.45 25.16 11.42
N ASP A 297 2.96 26.25 11.98
CA ASP A 297 3.49 26.90 13.18
C ASP A 297 3.37 26.05 14.45
N CYS A 298 2.52 25.02 14.45
CA CYS A 298 2.49 23.96 15.49
C CYS A 298 3.78 23.12 15.51
N LEU A 299 4.66 23.26 14.50
CA LEU A 299 5.88 22.46 14.34
C LEU A 299 7.11 23.31 14.60
N LEU A 300 8.04 22.81 15.43
CA LEU A 300 9.39 23.36 15.51
C LEU A 300 10.17 22.86 14.28
N GLU A 301 10.80 23.80 13.59
CA GLU A 301 11.78 23.45 12.54
C GLU A 301 13.05 22.91 13.22
N ALA A 302 13.49 21.71 12.83
CA ALA A 302 14.70 21.06 13.34
C ALA A 302 15.91 21.39 12.46
#